data_6f109bb51198fe97d6d7c2c6b4cdf336
#
_entry.id   6f109bb51198fe97d6d7c2c6b4cdf336
#
_cell.length_a   1.000
_cell.length_b   1.000
_cell.length_c   1.000
_cell.angle_alpha   90.00
_cell.angle_beta   90.00
_cell.angle_gamma   90.00
#
_symmetry.space_group_name_H-M   'P 1'
#
loop_
_entity.id
_entity.type
_entity.pdbx_description
1 polymer ?
#
loop_
_entity_poly.entity_id
_entity_poly.type
_entity_poly.pdbx_seq_one_letter_code
_entity_poly.pdbx_strand_id
1 'polypeptide(L)'
;MKTNLKKLFAAALAVLFVFALSACGEEKVPVIGISQYGEHESLDNCRTGFLQGLQDAGLVEGTDYTIDYQNAGFDDNIAKQIASSFSANNVALMCGIATPSAVACYAAAEDKDIPVIFTAITDPVAAKLDNGNVTGTSDKLAVEGQLELIRALQPEAKTIGILYTTSEPNSVSAVAEYQEKAASFGFTIEAVGVSAQSEVTQAADTLLARGVDCFTNLTDNNVVGVLPAILEKTNEKHVPIYGSEIEQVKKGCVASVGIDYYELGRQTGAMAAKVLKGEATCAEMPYETISEYGVYVNYAALEEMGITLPEDYAARAIDALA
;
A
#
# COMPACT_ATOMS: atom_id res chain seq x y z
N MET A 1 23.83 -44.72 -58.85
CA MET A 1 24.27 -44.49 -57.45
C MET A 1 24.22 -43.03 -56.97
N LYS A 2 24.36 -42.00 -57.83
CA LYS A 2 24.35 -40.58 -57.40
C LYS A 2 22.99 -39.99 -57.02
N THR A 3 21.90 -40.58 -57.47
CA THR A 3 20.53 -40.08 -57.23
C THR A 3 19.94 -40.47 -55.85
N ASN A 4 20.38 -41.56 -55.27
CA ASN A 4 19.90 -42.02 -53.98
C ASN A 4 20.61 -41.29 -52.81
N LEU A 5 21.85 -40.81 -53.02
CA LEU A 5 22.58 -40.06 -51.98
C LEU A 5 21.99 -38.67 -51.76
N LYS A 6 21.48 -37.98 -52.81
CA LYS A 6 20.78 -36.69 -52.71
C LYS A 6 19.45 -36.80 -52.01
N LYS A 7 18.73 -37.89 -52.18
CA LYS A 7 17.46 -38.15 -51.47
C LYS A 7 17.66 -38.48 -50.02
N LEU A 8 18.74 -39.18 -49.66
CA LEU A 8 19.13 -39.42 -48.25
C LEU A 8 19.57 -38.14 -47.56
N PHE A 9 20.30 -37.25 -48.23
CA PHE A 9 20.72 -35.95 -47.68
C PHE A 9 19.54 -35.00 -47.48
N ALA A 10 18.56 -34.98 -48.39
CA ALA A 10 17.34 -34.18 -48.26
C ALA A 10 16.44 -34.72 -47.16
N ALA A 11 16.33 -36.03 -46.95
CA ALA A 11 15.58 -36.62 -45.85
C ALA A 11 16.25 -36.37 -44.50
N ALA A 12 17.60 -36.44 -44.42
CA ALA A 12 18.34 -36.10 -43.17
C ALA A 12 18.23 -34.62 -42.82
N LEU A 13 18.23 -33.67 -43.80
CA LEU A 13 18.01 -32.27 -43.57
C LEU A 13 16.58 -31.95 -43.11
N ALA A 14 15.57 -32.65 -43.65
CA ALA A 14 14.19 -32.49 -43.23
C ALA A 14 13.93 -33.00 -41.79
N VAL A 15 14.57 -34.09 -41.38
CA VAL A 15 14.51 -34.61 -40.01
C VAL A 15 15.23 -33.68 -39.02
N LEU A 16 16.35 -33.05 -39.41
CA LEU A 16 17.03 -32.04 -38.58
C LEU A 16 16.19 -30.74 -38.41
N PHE A 17 15.40 -30.38 -39.43
CA PHE A 17 14.50 -29.21 -39.35
C PHE A 17 13.27 -29.46 -38.46
N VAL A 18 12.78 -30.70 -38.38
CA VAL A 18 11.68 -31.09 -37.49
C VAL A 18 12.13 -31.15 -36.04
N PHE A 19 13.39 -31.55 -35.77
CA PHE A 19 13.94 -31.51 -34.40
C PHE A 19 14.31 -30.09 -33.91
N ALA A 20 14.56 -29.14 -34.82
CA ALA A 20 14.81 -27.74 -34.46
C ALA A 20 13.53 -26.98 -34.04
N LEU A 21 12.36 -27.47 -34.43
CA LEU A 21 11.05 -26.91 -34.03
C LEU A 21 10.52 -27.47 -32.71
N SER A 22 11.14 -28.51 -32.16
CA SER A 22 10.76 -29.10 -30.87
C SER A 22 11.60 -28.59 -29.69
N ALA A 23 12.50 -27.63 -29.93
CA ALA A 23 13.34 -26.99 -28.93
C ALA A 23 12.74 -25.65 -28.42
N CYS A 24 11.47 -25.36 -28.71
CA CYS A 24 10.71 -24.39 -27.88
C CYS A 24 10.48 -25.05 -26.52
N GLY A 25 11.40 -24.83 -25.58
CA GLY A 25 11.09 -25.07 -24.17
C GLY A 25 9.78 -24.35 -23.89
N GLU A 26 8.87 -24.97 -23.15
CA GLU A 26 7.71 -24.27 -22.60
C GLU A 26 8.22 -22.99 -21.94
N GLU A 27 7.89 -21.83 -22.52
CA GLU A 27 8.12 -20.56 -21.84
C GLU A 27 7.41 -20.65 -20.52
N LYS A 28 8.19 -20.67 -19.43
CA LYS A 28 7.60 -20.71 -18.09
C LYS A 28 6.80 -19.44 -17.93
N VAL A 29 5.54 -19.58 -17.58
CA VAL A 29 4.67 -18.44 -17.24
C VAL A 29 5.36 -17.63 -16.14
N PRO A 30 5.57 -16.32 -16.32
CA PRO A 30 6.25 -15.49 -15.36
C PRO A 30 5.52 -15.49 -14.01
N VAL A 31 6.27 -15.52 -12.93
CA VAL A 31 5.73 -15.49 -11.56
C VAL A 31 5.84 -14.08 -11.02
N ILE A 32 4.75 -13.53 -10.50
CA ILE A 32 4.74 -12.30 -9.71
C ILE A 32 4.75 -12.70 -8.23
N GLY A 33 5.80 -12.34 -7.50
CA GLY A 33 5.85 -12.49 -6.05
C GLY A 33 5.17 -11.31 -5.37
N ILE A 34 4.08 -11.52 -4.65
CA ILE A 34 3.38 -10.47 -3.89
C ILE A 34 3.68 -10.65 -2.40
N SER A 35 4.42 -9.71 -1.81
CA SER A 35 4.67 -9.60 -0.37
C SER A 35 3.76 -8.54 0.24
N GLN A 36 2.76 -8.96 1.01
CA GLN A 36 1.89 -8.07 1.79
C GLN A 36 2.37 -8.03 3.23
N TYR A 37 2.51 -6.85 3.83
CA TYR A 37 3.09 -6.72 5.16
C TYR A 37 2.20 -7.27 6.27
N GLY A 38 0.90 -7.06 6.17
CA GLY A 38 -0.06 -7.55 7.15
C GLY A 38 -1.45 -7.71 6.55
N GLU A 39 -2.37 -8.28 7.32
CA GLU A 39 -3.75 -8.48 6.91
C GLU A 39 -4.64 -7.41 7.52
N HIS A 40 -5.03 -6.45 6.72
CA HIS A 40 -6.11 -5.50 6.99
C HIS A 40 -6.69 -4.98 5.67
N GLU A 41 -7.92 -4.52 5.74
CA GLU A 41 -8.78 -4.25 4.59
C GLU A 41 -8.14 -3.34 3.53
N SER A 42 -7.43 -2.28 3.96
CA SER A 42 -6.76 -1.36 3.02
C SER A 42 -5.69 -2.06 2.17
N LEU A 43 -4.84 -2.92 2.78
CA LEU A 43 -3.83 -3.67 2.04
C LEU A 43 -4.45 -4.80 1.20
N ASP A 44 -5.54 -5.42 1.66
CA ASP A 44 -6.29 -6.40 0.88
C ASP A 44 -6.94 -5.76 -0.35
N ASN A 45 -7.46 -4.53 -0.20
CA ASN A 45 -7.99 -3.73 -1.30
C ASN A 45 -6.88 -3.34 -2.29
N CYS A 46 -5.68 -2.95 -1.81
CA CYS A 46 -4.51 -2.73 -2.67
C CYS A 46 -4.19 -3.97 -3.51
N ARG A 47 -4.13 -5.14 -2.88
CA ARG A 47 -3.86 -6.39 -3.60
C ARG A 47 -4.95 -6.71 -4.62
N THR A 48 -6.22 -6.58 -4.23
CA THR A 48 -7.34 -6.83 -5.14
C THR A 48 -7.32 -5.87 -6.32
N GLY A 49 -7.09 -4.59 -6.06
CA GLY A 49 -6.93 -3.57 -7.09
C GLY A 49 -5.74 -3.87 -8.01
N PHE A 50 -4.59 -4.28 -7.46
CA PHE A 50 -3.41 -4.67 -8.23
C PHE A 50 -3.71 -5.78 -9.24
N LEU A 51 -4.39 -6.83 -8.81
CA LEU A 51 -4.80 -7.92 -9.68
C LEU A 51 -5.81 -7.45 -10.75
N GLN A 52 -6.73 -6.56 -10.37
CA GLN A 52 -7.67 -5.96 -11.33
C GLN A 52 -6.94 -5.10 -12.36
N GLY A 53 -5.94 -4.31 -11.96
CA GLY A 53 -5.14 -3.49 -12.88
C GLY A 53 -4.37 -4.31 -13.92
N LEU A 54 -3.88 -5.50 -13.55
CA LEU A 54 -3.29 -6.46 -14.48
C LEU A 54 -4.33 -6.97 -15.49
N GLN A 55 -5.54 -7.31 -15.01
CA GLN A 55 -6.65 -7.78 -15.87
C GLN A 55 -7.14 -6.69 -16.82
N ASP A 56 -7.31 -5.45 -16.33
CA ASP A 56 -7.71 -4.30 -17.15
C ASP A 56 -6.70 -4.00 -18.26
N ALA A 57 -5.42 -4.29 -18.00
CA ALA A 57 -4.37 -4.24 -18.99
C ALA A 57 -4.37 -5.43 -19.96
N GLY A 58 -5.31 -6.38 -19.83
CA GLY A 58 -5.48 -7.54 -20.71
C GLY A 58 -4.57 -8.72 -20.39
N LEU A 59 -3.95 -8.78 -19.21
CA LEU A 59 -3.17 -9.93 -18.74
C LEU A 59 -4.08 -10.94 -18.03
N VAL A 60 -3.88 -12.22 -18.28
CA VAL A 60 -4.70 -13.32 -17.76
C VAL A 60 -3.86 -14.20 -16.84
N GLU A 61 -4.26 -14.33 -15.57
CA GLU A 61 -3.61 -15.23 -14.63
C GLU A 61 -3.67 -16.69 -15.10
N GLY A 62 -2.57 -17.41 -14.90
CA GLY A 62 -2.39 -18.79 -15.38
C GLY A 62 -1.97 -18.89 -16.85
N THR A 63 -2.04 -17.79 -17.62
CA THR A 63 -1.64 -17.74 -19.03
C THR A 63 -0.45 -16.79 -19.23
N ASP A 64 -0.60 -15.54 -18.82
CA ASP A 64 0.42 -14.49 -18.99
C ASP A 64 1.29 -14.33 -17.74
N TYR A 65 0.76 -14.66 -16.56
CA TYR A 65 1.47 -14.67 -15.29
C TYR A 65 0.84 -15.66 -14.30
N THR A 66 1.57 -15.94 -13.23
CA THR A 66 1.07 -16.63 -12.02
C THR A 66 1.46 -15.83 -10.78
N ILE A 67 0.75 -16.05 -9.66
CA ILE A 67 0.97 -15.35 -8.39
C ILE A 67 1.59 -16.27 -7.36
N ASP A 68 2.67 -15.81 -6.71
CA ASP A 68 3.14 -16.32 -5.41
C ASP A 68 2.86 -15.24 -4.36
N TYR A 69 1.75 -15.41 -3.62
CA TYR A 69 1.31 -14.48 -2.58
C TYR A 69 1.76 -14.95 -1.20
N GLN A 70 2.39 -14.04 -0.46
CA GLN A 70 2.85 -14.27 0.90
C GLN A 70 2.49 -13.08 1.80
N ASN A 71 2.11 -13.37 3.06
CA ASN A 71 1.78 -12.36 4.06
C ASN A 71 2.79 -12.40 5.21
N ALA A 72 3.34 -11.25 5.59
CA ALA A 72 4.37 -11.16 6.62
C ALA A 72 3.82 -11.13 8.06
N GLY A 73 2.49 -10.95 8.24
CA GLY A 73 1.87 -10.94 9.57
C GLY A 73 2.39 -9.84 10.49
N PHE A 74 2.74 -8.68 9.92
CA PHE A 74 3.35 -7.53 10.61
C PHE A 74 4.75 -7.81 11.21
N ASP A 75 5.49 -8.77 10.64
CA ASP A 75 6.84 -9.12 11.08
C ASP A 75 7.87 -8.82 10.00
N ASP A 76 8.79 -7.89 10.29
CA ASP A 76 9.86 -7.45 9.38
C ASP A 76 10.79 -8.59 8.97
N ASN A 77 11.03 -9.58 9.86
CA ASN A 77 11.91 -10.70 9.55
C ASN A 77 11.21 -11.67 8.59
N ILE A 78 9.90 -11.87 8.76
CA ILE A 78 9.10 -12.68 7.83
C ILE A 78 9.04 -11.97 6.47
N ALA A 79 8.82 -10.64 6.41
CA ALA A 79 8.85 -9.88 5.17
C ALA A 79 10.18 -10.06 4.41
N LYS A 80 11.32 -10.02 5.11
CA LYS A 80 12.65 -10.27 4.53
C LYS A 80 12.82 -11.72 4.04
N GLN A 81 12.28 -12.71 4.77
CA GLN A 81 12.32 -14.11 4.34
C GLN A 81 11.48 -14.33 3.08
N ILE A 82 10.29 -13.75 3.00
CA ILE A 82 9.42 -13.78 1.81
C ILE A 82 10.16 -13.21 0.61
N ALA A 83 10.71 -11.99 0.73
CA ALA A 83 11.45 -11.33 -0.33
C ALA A 83 12.66 -12.14 -0.79
N SER A 84 13.41 -12.72 0.17
CA SER A 84 14.55 -13.60 -0.14
C SER A 84 14.11 -14.88 -0.88
N SER A 85 12.95 -15.44 -0.54
CA SER A 85 12.37 -16.60 -1.25
C SER A 85 12.01 -16.23 -2.69
N PHE A 86 11.37 -15.08 -2.93
CA PHE A 86 11.06 -14.59 -4.27
C PHE A 86 12.34 -14.39 -5.10
N SER A 87 13.37 -13.79 -4.50
CA SER A 87 14.68 -13.65 -5.14
C SER A 87 15.30 -15.01 -5.48
N ALA A 88 15.29 -15.97 -4.54
CA ALA A 88 15.84 -17.31 -4.78
C ALA A 88 15.11 -18.04 -5.91
N ASN A 89 13.80 -17.87 -6.02
CA ASN A 89 12.94 -18.48 -7.05
C ASN A 89 13.01 -17.75 -8.38
N ASN A 90 13.73 -16.62 -8.48
CA ASN A 90 13.84 -15.77 -9.67
C ASN A 90 12.46 -15.40 -10.23
N VAL A 91 11.59 -14.83 -9.37
CA VAL A 91 10.29 -14.31 -9.84
C VAL A 91 10.51 -13.21 -10.90
N ALA A 92 9.57 -13.05 -11.80
CA ALA A 92 9.66 -12.07 -12.89
C ALA A 92 9.48 -10.62 -12.42
N LEU A 93 8.73 -10.45 -11.32
CA LEU A 93 8.41 -9.16 -10.69
C LEU A 93 8.14 -9.39 -9.21
N MET A 94 8.61 -8.51 -8.35
CA MET A 94 8.18 -8.46 -6.94
C MET A 94 7.22 -7.30 -6.74
N CYS A 95 6.06 -7.56 -6.11
CA CYS A 95 5.13 -6.53 -5.65
C CYS A 95 5.19 -6.43 -4.12
N GLY A 96 5.64 -5.28 -3.61
CA GLY A 96 5.64 -4.98 -2.18
C GLY A 96 4.43 -4.15 -1.79
N ILE A 97 3.56 -4.68 -0.94
CA ILE A 97 2.39 -3.97 -0.41
C ILE A 97 2.69 -3.52 1.02
N ALA A 98 2.69 -2.22 1.26
CA ALA A 98 3.16 -1.47 2.41
C ALA A 98 4.70 -1.36 2.51
N THR A 99 5.16 -0.29 3.18
CA THR A 99 6.57 0.12 3.21
C THR A 99 7.53 -0.97 3.66
N PRO A 100 7.31 -1.72 4.76
CA PRO A 100 8.27 -2.74 5.19
C PRO A 100 8.44 -3.88 4.17
N SER A 101 7.34 -4.33 3.53
CA SER A 101 7.40 -5.35 2.48
C SER A 101 8.10 -4.86 1.22
N ALA A 102 7.83 -3.62 0.79
CA ALA A 102 8.47 -3.05 -0.39
C ALA A 102 9.98 -2.87 -0.20
N VAL A 103 10.41 -2.37 0.97
CA VAL A 103 11.83 -2.24 1.33
C VAL A 103 12.52 -3.60 1.35
N ALA A 104 11.86 -4.62 1.90
CA ALA A 104 12.39 -5.99 1.92
C ALA A 104 12.52 -6.56 0.50
N CYS A 105 11.51 -6.39 -0.36
CA CYS A 105 11.53 -6.82 -1.76
C CYS A 105 12.66 -6.13 -2.53
N TYR A 106 12.80 -4.81 -2.40
CA TYR A 106 13.84 -4.06 -3.10
C TYR A 106 15.24 -4.50 -2.69
N ALA A 107 15.50 -4.66 -1.38
CA ALA A 107 16.78 -5.14 -0.89
C ALA A 107 17.12 -6.58 -1.36
N ALA A 108 16.12 -7.46 -1.50
CA ALA A 108 16.34 -8.84 -1.97
C ALA A 108 16.45 -8.96 -3.50
N ALA A 109 15.98 -7.95 -4.23
CA ALA A 109 15.99 -7.91 -5.69
C ALA A 109 17.31 -7.38 -6.28
N GLU A 110 18.07 -6.55 -5.53
CA GLU A 110 19.19 -5.75 -6.00
C GLU A 110 20.25 -6.58 -6.73
N ASP A 111 20.71 -7.70 -6.14
CA ASP A 111 21.77 -8.53 -6.71
C ASP A 111 21.33 -9.28 -8.00
N LYS A 112 20.05 -9.37 -8.28
CA LYS A 112 19.48 -10.12 -9.40
C LYS A 112 18.77 -9.26 -10.43
N ASP A 113 18.73 -7.96 -10.20
CA ASP A 113 18.04 -6.98 -11.04
C ASP A 113 16.56 -7.34 -11.29
N ILE A 114 15.90 -7.97 -10.30
CA ILE A 114 14.47 -8.27 -10.38
C ILE A 114 13.72 -6.96 -10.26
N PRO A 115 12.80 -6.64 -11.19
CA PRO A 115 11.99 -5.42 -11.07
C PRO A 115 11.10 -5.47 -9.83
N VAL A 116 11.00 -4.35 -9.12
CA VAL A 116 10.15 -4.20 -7.94
C VAL A 116 9.09 -3.14 -8.20
N ILE A 117 7.85 -3.48 -7.89
CA ILE A 117 6.77 -2.53 -7.88
C ILE A 117 6.15 -2.47 -6.49
N PHE A 118 5.80 -1.28 -6.04
CA PHE A 118 5.22 -1.09 -4.72
C PHE A 118 3.85 -0.40 -4.78
N THR A 119 3.04 -0.63 -3.76
CA THR A 119 1.80 0.11 -3.50
C THR A 119 1.65 0.37 -2.00
N ALA A 120 0.91 1.41 -1.65
CA ALA A 120 0.71 1.84 -0.27
C ALA A 120 2.04 2.24 0.42
N ILE A 121 2.81 3.11 -0.22
CA ILE A 121 4.05 3.68 0.30
C ILE A 121 3.88 5.18 0.47
N THR A 122 3.78 5.63 1.71
CA THR A 122 3.49 7.04 2.00
C THR A 122 4.62 7.98 1.60
N ASP A 123 5.86 7.57 1.84
CA ASP A 123 7.07 8.36 1.51
C ASP A 123 8.13 7.47 0.86
N PRO A 124 8.11 7.32 -0.48
CA PRO A 124 9.10 6.53 -1.19
C PRO A 124 10.53 7.03 -1.03
N VAL A 125 10.74 8.35 -0.82
CA VAL A 125 12.06 8.95 -0.62
C VAL A 125 12.62 8.56 0.75
N ALA A 126 11.84 8.71 1.82
CA ALA A 126 12.24 8.26 3.16
C ALA A 126 12.49 6.76 3.22
N ALA A 127 11.73 5.97 2.44
CA ALA A 127 11.88 4.53 2.32
C ALA A 127 13.05 4.11 1.39
N LYS A 128 13.69 5.05 0.69
CA LYS A 128 14.75 4.81 -0.31
C LYS A 128 14.29 3.92 -1.48
N LEU A 129 13.07 4.13 -1.92
CA LEU A 129 12.41 3.44 -3.03
C LEU A 129 12.19 4.37 -4.24
N ASP A 130 12.92 5.46 -4.31
CA ASP A 130 12.82 6.50 -5.34
C ASP A 130 13.87 6.38 -6.45
N ASN A 131 14.75 5.38 -6.36
CA ASN A 131 15.84 5.14 -7.32
C ASN A 131 16.07 3.64 -7.57
N GLY A 132 16.60 3.31 -8.75
CA GLY A 132 16.96 1.94 -9.14
C GLY A 132 15.84 1.23 -9.89
N ASN A 133 15.87 -0.11 -9.91
CA ASN A 133 14.85 -0.92 -10.59
C ASN A 133 13.59 -1.11 -9.74
N VAL A 134 13.03 0.02 -9.28
CA VAL A 134 11.85 0.09 -8.42
C VAL A 134 10.95 1.26 -8.82
N THR A 135 9.64 1.04 -8.77
CA THR A 135 8.59 2.04 -9.01
C THR A 135 7.30 1.62 -8.30
N GLY A 136 6.23 2.40 -8.43
CA GLY A 136 4.93 2.05 -7.87
C GLY A 136 4.06 3.26 -7.58
N THR A 137 3.17 3.12 -6.60
CA THR A 137 2.24 4.19 -6.22
C THR A 137 2.38 4.57 -4.75
N SER A 138 2.38 5.89 -4.50
CA SER A 138 2.45 6.48 -3.17
C SER A 138 1.05 6.88 -2.69
N ASP A 139 0.74 6.48 -1.45
CA ASP A 139 -0.43 6.86 -0.68
C ASP A 139 -0.15 8.08 0.21
N LYS A 140 0.62 9.05 -0.28
CA LYS A 140 0.97 10.25 0.48
C LYS A 140 -0.26 10.84 1.17
N LEU A 141 -0.13 11.15 2.47
CA LEU A 141 -1.24 11.70 3.25
C LEU A 141 -1.53 13.16 2.88
N ALA A 142 -2.81 13.52 2.85
CA ALA A 142 -3.28 14.88 2.68
C ALA A 142 -3.24 15.65 4.02
N VAL A 143 -2.06 15.80 4.63
CA VAL A 143 -1.91 16.32 6.00
C VAL A 143 -2.59 17.68 6.20
N GLU A 144 -2.41 18.63 5.28
CA GLU A 144 -3.06 19.94 5.38
C GLU A 144 -4.60 19.80 5.27
N GLY A 145 -5.09 19.07 4.29
CA GLY A 145 -6.52 18.82 4.14
C GLY A 145 -7.13 18.12 5.34
N GLN A 146 -6.41 17.20 5.96
CA GLN A 146 -6.84 16.53 7.19
C GLN A 146 -6.89 17.50 8.38
N LEU A 147 -5.90 18.37 8.53
CA LEU A 147 -5.89 19.41 9.59
C LEU A 147 -7.02 20.43 9.37
N GLU A 148 -7.30 20.80 8.12
CA GLU A 148 -8.45 21.64 7.77
C GLU A 148 -9.77 20.97 8.12
N LEU A 149 -9.93 19.70 7.79
CA LEU A 149 -11.12 18.91 8.13
C LEU A 149 -11.33 18.87 9.65
N ILE A 150 -10.29 18.53 10.43
CA ILE A 150 -10.36 18.49 11.90
C ILE A 150 -10.76 19.87 12.45
N ARG A 151 -10.16 20.96 11.95
CA ARG A 151 -10.49 22.32 12.39
C ARG A 151 -11.94 22.67 12.08
N ALA A 152 -12.46 22.26 10.90
CA ALA A 152 -13.84 22.53 10.52
C ALA A 152 -14.86 21.76 11.37
N LEU A 153 -14.56 20.50 11.71
CA LEU A 153 -15.45 19.64 12.50
C LEU A 153 -15.35 19.88 14.00
N GLN A 154 -14.17 20.27 14.50
CA GLN A 154 -13.90 20.56 15.91
C GLN A 154 -13.21 21.93 16.06
N PRO A 155 -13.96 23.06 15.95
CA PRO A 155 -13.36 24.39 15.99
C PRO A 155 -12.60 24.73 17.27
N GLU A 156 -12.97 24.11 18.40
CA GLU A 156 -12.37 24.36 19.72
C GLU A 156 -11.19 23.41 20.06
N ALA A 157 -10.97 22.36 19.24
CA ALA A 157 -9.89 21.42 19.49
C ALA A 157 -8.50 22.09 19.40
N LYS A 158 -7.60 21.68 20.26
CA LYS A 158 -6.22 22.24 20.39
C LYS A 158 -5.16 21.17 20.25
N THR A 159 -5.43 19.96 20.74
CA THR A 159 -4.42 18.89 20.84
C THR A 159 -4.88 17.67 20.09
N ILE A 160 -4.10 17.26 19.10
CA ILE A 160 -4.33 16.04 18.30
C ILE A 160 -3.36 14.97 18.76
N GLY A 161 -3.89 13.79 19.12
CA GLY A 161 -3.11 12.60 19.43
C GLY A 161 -2.76 11.80 18.17
N ILE A 162 -1.52 11.34 18.08
CA ILE A 162 -1.06 10.44 17.02
C ILE A 162 -0.36 9.23 17.62
N LEU A 163 -0.78 8.03 17.21
CA LEU A 163 -0.10 6.77 17.49
C LEU A 163 0.70 6.37 16.25
N TYR A 164 1.94 5.89 16.44
CA TYR A 164 2.77 5.49 15.32
C TYR A 164 3.81 4.43 15.70
N THR A 165 4.20 3.61 14.75
CA THR A 165 5.26 2.60 14.89
C THR A 165 6.60 3.23 14.56
N THR A 166 7.54 3.17 15.52
CA THR A 166 8.85 3.82 15.40
C THR A 166 9.77 3.20 14.34
N SER A 167 9.52 1.95 13.95
CA SER A 167 10.27 1.25 12.90
C SER A 167 9.67 1.42 11.49
N GLU A 168 8.48 2.03 11.35
CA GLU A 168 7.85 2.30 10.06
C GLU A 168 8.25 3.69 9.52
N PRO A 169 9.06 3.79 8.45
CA PRO A 169 9.50 5.08 7.89
C PRO A 169 8.35 5.98 7.43
N ASN A 170 7.28 5.38 6.86
CA ASN A 170 6.05 6.08 6.48
C ASN A 170 5.42 6.81 7.67
N SER A 171 5.32 6.15 8.82
CA SER A 171 4.72 6.70 10.02
C SER A 171 5.58 7.80 10.64
N VAL A 172 6.90 7.60 10.70
CA VAL A 172 7.86 8.60 11.19
C VAL A 172 7.82 9.86 10.34
N SER A 173 7.82 9.73 9.00
CA SER A 173 7.72 10.84 8.05
C SER A 173 6.40 11.59 8.22
N ALA A 174 5.28 10.88 8.32
CA ALA A 174 3.96 11.49 8.49
C ALA A 174 3.84 12.26 9.81
N VAL A 175 4.32 11.71 10.95
CA VAL A 175 4.34 12.41 12.25
C VAL A 175 5.14 13.71 12.15
N ALA A 176 6.30 13.69 11.49
CA ALA A 176 7.11 14.88 11.31
C ALA A 176 6.36 15.97 10.50
N GLU A 177 5.65 15.58 9.44
CA GLU A 177 4.85 16.52 8.64
C GLU A 177 3.68 17.09 9.45
N TYR A 178 2.96 16.27 10.23
CA TYR A 178 1.92 16.78 11.14
C TYR A 178 2.48 17.76 12.18
N GLN A 179 3.62 17.45 12.79
CA GLN A 179 4.25 18.33 13.78
C GLN A 179 4.71 19.65 13.16
N GLU A 180 5.20 19.64 11.92
CA GLU A 180 5.60 20.85 11.19
C GLU A 180 4.39 21.75 10.88
N LYS A 181 3.28 21.16 10.42
CA LYS A 181 2.14 21.91 9.87
C LYS A 181 1.08 22.29 10.90
N ALA A 182 0.92 21.51 11.96
CA ALA A 182 -0.20 21.63 12.92
C ALA A 182 -0.36 23.05 13.52
N ALA A 183 0.73 23.73 13.83
CA ALA A 183 0.69 25.06 14.44
C ALA A 183 0.01 26.10 13.56
N SER A 184 0.11 26.01 12.23
CA SER A 184 -0.55 26.91 11.28
C SER A 184 -2.08 26.75 11.26
N PHE A 185 -2.57 25.60 11.73
CA PHE A 185 -3.99 25.29 11.91
C PHE A 185 -4.45 25.44 13.39
N GLY A 186 -3.57 25.94 14.26
CA GLY A 186 -3.87 26.15 15.68
C GLY A 186 -3.88 24.88 16.52
N PHE A 187 -3.17 23.82 16.08
CA PHE A 187 -3.06 22.57 16.81
C PHE A 187 -1.68 22.32 17.38
N THR A 188 -1.65 21.51 18.43
CA THR A 188 -0.44 20.86 18.98
C THR A 188 -0.57 19.36 18.75
N ILE A 189 0.52 18.72 18.35
CA ILE A 189 0.56 17.26 18.16
C ILE A 189 1.19 16.60 19.39
N GLU A 190 0.45 15.68 19.99
CA GLU A 190 0.94 14.74 21.00
C GLU A 190 1.11 13.37 20.33
N ALA A 191 2.35 13.00 20.03
CA ALA A 191 2.64 11.72 19.38
C ALA A 191 3.22 10.70 20.37
N VAL A 192 2.75 9.46 20.32
CA VAL A 192 3.29 8.33 21.10
C VAL A 192 3.73 7.22 20.15
N GLY A 193 5.05 6.95 20.15
CA GLY A 193 5.65 5.88 19.38
C GLY A 193 5.55 4.53 20.10
N VAL A 194 5.32 3.49 19.34
CA VAL A 194 5.31 2.09 19.77
C VAL A 194 6.33 1.28 18.98
N SER A 195 6.73 0.14 19.52
CA SER A 195 7.65 -0.78 18.85
C SER A 195 6.96 -2.05 18.32
N ALA A 196 5.74 -2.32 18.80
CA ALA A 196 4.96 -3.48 18.42
C ALA A 196 3.45 -3.20 18.54
N GLN A 197 2.67 -3.94 17.79
CA GLN A 197 1.19 -3.84 17.78
C GLN A 197 0.58 -4.01 19.18
N SER A 198 1.16 -4.89 20.02
CA SER A 198 0.67 -5.13 21.39
C SER A 198 0.76 -3.92 22.34
N GLU A 199 1.55 -2.91 21.99
CA GLU A 199 1.72 -1.69 22.79
C GLU A 199 0.71 -0.59 22.43
N VAL A 200 0.05 -0.68 21.28
CA VAL A 200 -0.78 0.39 20.68
C VAL A 200 -1.93 0.79 21.60
N THR A 201 -2.66 -0.19 22.17
CA THR A 201 -3.81 0.13 23.05
C THR A 201 -3.40 0.83 24.36
N GLN A 202 -2.22 0.50 24.89
CA GLN A 202 -1.66 1.21 26.07
C GLN A 202 -1.18 2.61 25.70
N ALA A 203 -0.65 2.79 24.50
CA ALA A 203 -0.26 4.11 23.98
C ALA A 203 -1.50 5.01 23.79
N ALA A 204 -2.63 4.44 23.34
CA ALA A 204 -3.92 5.14 23.26
C ALA A 204 -4.40 5.62 24.64
N ASP A 205 -4.34 4.75 25.66
CA ASP A 205 -4.65 5.15 27.05
C ASP A 205 -3.77 6.30 27.53
N THR A 206 -2.50 6.30 27.13
CA THR A 206 -1.56 7.38 27.48
C THR A 206 -1.99 8.72 26.87
N LEU A 207 -2.37 8.75 25.60
CA LEU A 207 -2.85 9.99 24.95
C LEU A 207 -4.20 10.45 25.52
N LEU A 208 -5.12 9.52 25.77
CA LEU A 208 -6.39 9.84 26.46
C LEU A 208 -6.16 10.45 27.85
N ALA A 209 -5.23 9.90 28.63
CA ALA A 209 -4.85 10.45 29.93
C ALA A 209 -4.19 11.85 29.86
N ARG A 210 -3.55 12.19 28.74
CA ARG A 210 -3.02 13.52 28.47
C ARG A 210 -4.08 14.53 28.06
N GLY A 211 -5.30 14.07 27.78
CA GLY A 211 -6.43 14.92 27.43
C GLY A 211 -6.37 15.47 26.01
N VAL A 212 -5.99 14.64 25.04
CA VAL A 212 -6.08 15.02 23.62
C VAL A 212 -7.55 15.22 23.23
N ASP A 213 -7.83 16.20 22.36
CA ASP A 213 -9.19 16.53 21.92
C ASP A 213 -9.71 15.56 20.85
N CYS A 214 -8.81 15.01 20.07
CA CYS A 214 -9.09 13.99 19.06
C CYS A 214 -7.81 13.21 18.72
N PHE A 215 -7.98 12.12 17.99
CA PHE A 215 -6.88 11.43 17.32
C PHE A 215 -6.93 11.67 15.82
N THR A 216 -5.78 11.68 15.16
CA THR A 216 -5.68 11.45 13.72
C THR A 216 -4.82 10.23 13.47
N ASN A 217 -5.36 9.27 12.72
CA ASN A 217 -4.62 8.09 12.35
C ASN A 217 -3.73 8.36 11.13
N LEU A 218 -2.69 7.57 11.06
CA LEU A 218 -1.82 7.47 9.89
C LEU A 218 -2.14 6.18 9.11
N THR A 219 -1.39 5.92 8.07
CA THR A 219 -1.32 4.62 7.38
C THR A 219 -0.31 3.69 8.08
N ASP A 220 -0.33 3.69 9.40
CA ASP A 220 0.51 2.85 10.26
C ASP A 220 -0.07 1.45 10.36
N ASN A 221 0.68 0.44 9.91
CA ASN A 221 0.16 -0.91 9.79
C ASN A 221 -0.20 -1.55 11.14
N ASN A 222 0.61 -1.33 12.18
CA ASN A 222 0.34 -1.87 13.52
C ASN A 222 -0.87 -1.18 14.17
N VAL A 223 -1.01 0.14 14.00
CA VAL A 223 -2.13 0.92 14.56
C VAL A 223 -3.43 0.54 13.86
N VAL A 224 -3.44 0.49 12.52
CA VAL A 224 -4.62 0.09 11.72
C VAL A 224 -5.04 -1.35 12.03
N GLY A 225 -4.09 -2.25 12.25
CA GLY A 225 -4.36 -3.65 12.59
C GLY A 225 -5.13 -3.84 13.90
N VAL A 226 -5.10 -2.87 14.82
CA VAL A 226 -5.83 -2.91 16.10
C VAL A 226 -6.80 -1.73 16.27
N LEU A 227 -7.15 -1.05 15.20
CA LEU A 227 -8.04 0.11 15.21
C LEU A 227 -9.37 -0.12 15.96
N PRO A 228 -10.07 -1.26 15.85
CA PRO A 228 -11.30 -1.51 16.60
C PRO A 228 -11.10 -1.40 18.12
N ALA A 229 -9.98 -1.88 18.66
CA ALA A 229 -9.69 -1.79 20.09
C ALA A 229 -9.34 -0.36 20.54
N ILE A 230 -8.79 0.47 19.65
CA ILE A 230 -8.55 1.89 19.91
C ILE A 230 -9.88 2.64 19.92
N LEU A 231 -10.74 2.38 18.93
CA LEU A 231 -12.09 2.97 18.82
C LEU A 231 -12.94 2.69 20.06
N GLU A 232 -12.92 1.45 20.59
CA GLU A 232 -13.64 1.10 21.83
C GLU A 232 -13.24 2.06 22.96
N LYS A 233 -11.94 2.27 23.19
CA LYS A 233 -11.41 3.14 24.25
C LYS A 233 -11.73 4.61 24.05
N THR A 234 -11.60 5.09 22.81
CA THR A 234 -11.82 6.51 22.49
C THR A 234 -13.31 6.86 22.50
N ASN A 235 -14.18 5.94 22.05
CA ASN A 235 -15.63 6.11 22.11
C ASN A 235 -16.16 6.16 23.55
N GLU A 236 -15.64 5.34 24.47
CA GLU A 236 -15.95 5.44 25.92
C GLU A 236 -15.63 6.82 26.51
N LYS A 237 -14.66 7.53 25.94
CA LYS A 237 -14.23 8.86 26.38
C LYS A 237 -14.79 10.00 25.55
N HIS A 238 -15.62 9.70 24.54
CA HIS A 238 -16.13 10.66 23.56
C HIS A 238 -15.00 11.47 22.89
N VAL A 239 -13.86 10.83 22.58
CA VAL A 239 -12.74 11.42 21.86
C VAL A 239 -12.73 10.83 20.44
N PRO A 240 -13.04 11.64 19.40
CA PRO A 240 -13.16 11.12 18.04
C PRO A 240 -11.79 10.76 17.44
N ILE A 241 -11.80 9.77 16.53
CA ILE A 241 -10.66 9.44 15.69
C ILE A 241 -10.98 9.86 14.25
N TYR A 242 -10.10 10.64 13.65
CA TYR A 242 -10.08 10.91 12.22
C TYR A 242 -9.21 9.88 11.52
N GLY A 243 -9.74 9.22 10.50
CA GLY A 243 -8.99 8.26 9.71
C GLY A 243 -8.07 8.94 8.71
N SER A 244 -7.20 8.17 8.05
CA SER A 244 -6.36 8.64 6.95
C SER A 244 -6.85 8.15 5.57
N GLU A 245 -7.86 7.26 5.56
CA GLU A 245 -8.41 6.66 4.34
C GLU A 245 -9.81 6.06 4.62
N ILE A 246 -10.50 5.62 3.56
CA ILE A 246 -11.91 5.19 3.60
C ILE A 246 -12.17 4.00 4.53
N GLU A 247 -11.29 2.98 4.56
CA GLU A 247 -11.53 1.75 5.34
C GLU A 247 -11.48 2.02 6.86
N GLN A 248 -10.66 2.98 7.30
CA GLN A 248 -10.65 3.41 8.69
C GLN A 248 -11.97 4.13 9.06
N VAL A 249 -12.53 4.91 8.13
CA VAL A 249 -13.83 5.58 8.32
C VAL A 249 -14.96 4.55 8.38
N LYS A 250 -14.94 3.53 7.52
CA LYS A 250 -15.89 2.39 7.58
C LYS A 250 -15.84 1.68 8.91
N LYS A 251 -14.66 1.56 9.54
CA LYS A 251 -14.47 0.90 10.83
C LYS A 251 -14.92 1.73 12.04
N GLY A 252 -15.20 3.02 11.86
CA GLY A 252 -15.73 3.86 12.94
C GLY A 252 -14.97 5.17 13.17
N CYS A 253 -13.93 5.49 12.41
CA CYS A 253 -13.38 6.84 12.40
C CYS A 253 -14.44 7.81 11.88
N VAL A 254 -14.49 9.03 12.45
CA VAL A 254 -15.57 9.99 12.13
C VAL A 254 -15.51 10.53 10.71
N ALA A 255 -14.31 10.81 10.21
CA ALA A 255 -14.09 11.30 8.84
C ALA A 255 -12.63 11.15 8.44
N SER A 256 -12.33 11.33 7.15
CA SER A 256 -10.96 11.45 6.62
C SER A 256 -10.91 12.30 5.36
N VAL A 257 -9.75 12.91 5.11
CA VAL A 257 -9.33 13.32 3.77
C VAL A 257 -8.33 12.28 3.30
N GLY A 258 -8.74 11.40 2.42
CA GLY A 258 -7.96 10.21 2.08
C GLY A 258 -8.20 9.69 0.68
N ILE A 259 -7.69 8.51 0.42
CA ILE A 259 -7.72 7.82 -0.88
C ILE A 259 -8.49 6.51 -0.81
N ASP A 260 -8.80 5.98 -1.99
CA ASP A 260 -9.30 4.63 -2.17
C ASP A 260 -8.13 3.69 -2.49
N TYR A 261 -7.89 2.71 -1.62
CA TYR A 261 -6.79 1.76 -1.75
C TYR A 261 -7.01 0.71 -2.85
N TYR A 262 -8.24 0.45 -3.23
CA TYR A 262 -8.51 -0.39 -4.40
C TYR A 262 -8.04 0.29 -5.69
N GLU A 263 -8.38 1.58 -5.87
CA GLU A 263 -7.95 2.34 -7.05
C GLU A 263 -6.43 2.57 -7.05
N LEU A 264 -5.81 2.77 -5.86
CA LEU A 264 -4.34 2.82 -5.73
C LEU A 264 -3.70 1.53 -6.23
N GLY A 265 -4.19 0.39 -5.77
CA GLY A 265 -3.71 -0.92 -6.22
C GLY A 265 -3.93 -1.12 -7.72
N ARG A 266 -5.08 -0.72 -8.25
CA ARG A 266 -5.43 -0.84 -9.68
C ARG A 266 -4.46 -0.05 -10.56
N GLN A 267 -4.11 1.16 -10.15
CA GLN A 267 -3.07 1.96 -10.81
C GLN A 267 -1.71 1.25 -10.79
N THR A 268 -1.32 0.69 -9.65
CA THR A 268 -0.07 -0.09 -9.52
C THR A 268 -0.07 -1.31 -10.45
N GLY A 269 -1.20 -2.02 -10.55
CA GLY A 269 -1.36 -3.17 -11.46
C GLY A 269 -1.19 -2.79 -12.92
N ALA A 270 -1.70 -1.62 -13.32
CA ALA A 270 -1.49 -1.09 -14.67
C ALA A 270 -0.01 -0.75 -14.95
N MET A 271 0.73 -0.26 -13.95
CA MET A 271 2.18 -0.05 -14.06
C MET A 271 2.92 -1.38 -14.17
N ALA A 272 2.57 -2.37 -13.34
CA ALA A 272 3.15 -3.71 -13.39
C ALA A 272 2.95 -4.40 -14.74
N ALA A 273 1.78 -4.21 -15.35
CA ALA A 273 1.47 -4.75 -16.67
C ALA A 273 2.42 -4.22 -17.77
N LYS A 274 2.82 -2.94 -17.70
CA LYS A 274 3.80 -2.37 -18.65
C LYS A 274 5.16 -3.05 -18.51
N VAL A 275 5.58 -3.35 -17.26
CA VAL A 275 6.84 -4.07 -17.00
C VAL A 275 6.78 -5.49 -17.54
N LEU A 276 5.72 -6.24 -17.24
CA LEU A 276 5.54 -7.62 -17.69
C LEU A 276 5.46 -7.76 -19.20
N LYS A 277 4.90 -6.76 -19.89
CA LYS A 277 4.84 -6.70 -21.36
C LYS A 277 6.13 -6.21 -22.01
N GLY A 278 7.13 -5.78 -21.22
CA GLY A 278 8.36 -5.17 -21.73
C GLY A 278 8.15 -3.80 -22.38
N GLU A 279 7.07 -3.10 -22.07
CA GLU A 279 6.75 -1.76 -22.57
C GLU A 279 7.53 -0.67 -21.84
N ALA A 280 7.95 -0.93 -20.58
CA ALA A 280 8.76 -0.06 -19.76
C ALA A 280 9.52 -0.88 -18.70
N THR A 281 10.56 -0.30 -18.11
CA THR A 281 11.24 -0.86 -16.93
C THR A 281 10.85 -0.07 -15.67
N CYS A 282 10.98 -0.67 -14.50
CA CYS A 282 10.75 0.04 -13.25
C CYS A 282 11.67 1.27 -13.12
N ALA A 283 12.91 1.17 -13.56
CA ALA A 283 13.90 2.26 -13.51
C ALA A 283 13.52 3.47 -14.39
N GLU A 284 12.76 3.27 -15.47
CA GLU A 284 12.33 4.32 -16.40
C GLU A 284 11.00 4.98 -16.00
N MET A 285 10.22 4.31 -15.14
CA MET A 285 8.94 4.83 -14.67
C MET A 285 9.13 5.51 -13.30
N PRO A 286 8.92 6.83 -13.17
CA PRO A 286 8.83 7.43 -11.85
C PRO A 286 7.66 6.83 -11.08
N TYR A 287 7.79 6.75 -9.76
CA TYR A 287 6.61 6.42 -8.94
C TYR A 287 5.54 7.51 -9.07
N GLU A 288 4.30 7.10 -8.95
CA GLU A 288 3.15 7.99 -9.06
C GLU A 288 2.57 8.28 -7.67
N THR A 289 2.31 9.55 -7.37
CA THR A 289 1.64 9.95 -6.12
C THR A 289 0.18 10.25 -6.43
N ILE A 290 -0.75 9.71 -5.65
CA ILE A 290 -2.15 10.10 -5.75
C ILE A 290 -2.28 11.56 -5.38
N SER A 291 -3.03 12.31 -6.20
CA SER A 291 -3.30 13.74 -6.02
C SER A 291 -4.78 14.05 -5.78
N GLU A 292 -5.65 13.07 -5.98
CA GLU A 292 -7.09 13.23 -5.76
C GLU A 292 -7.49 12.57 -4.44
N TYR A 293 -7.93 13.39 -3.48
CA TYR A 293 -8.37 12.95 -2.17
C TYR A 293 -9.88 13.17 -2.02
N GLY A 294 -10.58 12.14 -1.56
CA GLY A 294 -11.98 12.22 -1.17
C GLY A 294 -12.13 12.68 0.28
N VAL A 295 -13.27 13.33 0.56
CA VAL A 295 -13.71 13.55 1.95
C VAL A 295 -14.67 12.42 2.30
N TYR A 296 -14.21 11.46 3.06
CA TYR A 296 -15.00 10.33 3.52
C TYR A 296 -15.55 10.59 4.91
N VAL A 297 -16.82 10.27 5.13
CA VAL A 297 -17.49 10.49 6.43
C VAL A 297 -18.24 9.24 6.87
N ASN A 298 -18.30 9.04 8.18
CA ASN A 298 -19.19 8.10 8.86
C ASN A 298 -20.22 8.91 9.64
N TYR A 299 -21.41 9.06 9.07
CA TYR A 299 -22.46 9.88 9.68
C TYR A 299 -22.91 9.35 11.04
N ALA A 300 -22.91 8.03 11.25
CA ALA A 300 -23.25 7.43 12.53
C ALA A 300 -22.21 7.76 13.61
N ALA A 301 -20.91 7.69 13.26
CA ALA A 301 -19.84 8.05 14.18
C ALA A 301 -19.81 9.57 14.47
N LEU A 302 -20.11 10.42 13.50
CA LEU A 302 -20.25 11.87 13.72
C LEU A 302 -21.40 12.16 14.71
N GLU A 303 -22.57 11.50 14.55
CA GLU A 303 -23.73 11.65 15.44
C GLU A 303 -23.39 11.18 16.86
N GLU A 304 -22.74 10.02 17.01
CA GLU A 304 -22.31 9.48 18.31
C GLU A 304 -21.35 10.43 19.05
N MET A 305 -20.47 11.08 18.32
CA MET A 305 -19.52 12.07 18.87
C MET A 305 -20.12 13.48 19.01
N GLY A 306 -21.38 13.70 18.60
CA GLY A 306 -22.02 15.02 18.62
C GLY A 306 -21.37 16.04 17.68
N ILE A 307 -20.71 15.58 16.63
CA ILE A 307 -20.01 16.42 15.65
C ILE A 307 -20.95 16.73 14.48
N THR A 308 -21.07 18.00 14.13
CA THR A 308 -21.85 18.43 12.97
C THR A 308 -20.93 18.67 11.77
N LEU A 309 -21.27 18.05 10.64
CA LEU A 309 -20.55 18.28 9.38
C LEU A 309 -20.95 19.63 8.79
N PRO A 310 -20.02 20.58 8.58
CA PRO A 310 -20.31 21.87 7.94
C PRO A 310 -20.82 21.71 6.51
N GLU A 311 -21.64 22.65 6.04
CA GLU A 311 -22.34 22.55 4.75
C GLU A 311 -21.38 22.43 3.55
N ASP A 312 -20.26 23.11 3.57
CA ASP A 312 -19.22 23.05 2.54
C ASP A 312 -18.55 21.68 2.46
N TYR A 313 -18.39 20.99 3.59
CA TYR A 313 -17.93 19.60 3.63
C TYR A 313 -19.04 18.62 3.24
N ALA A 314 -20.27 18.84 3.71
CA ALA A 314 -21.41 17.98 3.37
C ALA A 314 -21.68 17.93 1.85
N ALA A 315 -21.44 19.04 1.15
CA ALA A 315 -21.61 19.14 -0.31
C ALA A 315 -20.65 18.24 -1.12
N ARG A 316 -19.52 17.81 -0.54
CA ARG A 316 -18.48 17.00 -1.20
C ARG A 316 -18.14 15.72 -0.45
N ALA A 317 -18.81 15.48 0.67
CA ALA A 317 -18.60 14.28 1.48
C ALA A 317 -19.13 13.04 0.77
N ILE A 318 -18.36 11.98 0.90
CA ILE A 318 -18.72 10.64 0.45
C ILE A 318 -19.06 9.85 1.72
N ASP A 319 -20.28 9.30 1.79
CA ASP A 319 -20.64 8.41 2.86
C ASP A 319 -19.83 7.11 2.73
N ALA A 320 -18.99 6.85 3.72
CA ALA A 320 -18.13 5.67 3.69
C ALA A 320 -18.90 4.35 3.83
N LEU A 321 -20.17 4.41 4.30
CA LEU A 321 -21.01 3.24 4.54
C LEU A 321 -22.11 3.05 3.47
N ALA A 322 -22.15 3.91 2.42
CA ALA A 322 -23.16 3.86 1.36
C ALA A 322 -22.98 2.69 0.39
#